data_d637fa68540bfdba70d2a831f823460a
#
_entry.id   d637fa68540bfdba70d2a831f823460a
#
_cell.length_a   1.000
_cell.length_b   1.000
_cell.length_c   1.000
_cell.angle_alpha   90.00
_cell.angle_beta   90.00
_cell.angle_gamma   90.00
#
_symmetry.space_group_name_H-M   'P 1'
#
loop_
_entity.id
_entity.type
_entity.pdbx_description
1 polymer ?
#
loop_
_entity_poly.entity_id
_entity_poly.type
_entity_poly.pdbx_seq_one_letter_code
_entity_poly.pdbx_strand_id
1 'polypeptide(L)'
;AGMVMSKPGLPIHTLASQAEEALEAAKGGGKNSLTLFGQRIAWPDWPTVSAAQSELEQLANDYRLSTSYLYGLLDLIRLACGTGNPESAIWRSRFAYRTRRYVVDKLKFAERETAQARLAGSLGERGIARLRGAYRIPLFNHFYKQR
;
A
#
# COMPACT_ATOMS: atom_id res chain seq x y z
N ALA A 1 -18.65 3.68 -5.21
CA ALA A 1 -18.01 4.55 -6.20
C ALA A 1 -16.83 3.83 -6.83
N GLY A 2 -16.58 4.06 -8.12
CA GLY A 2 -15.36 3.62 -8.82
C GLY A 2 -14.49 4.83 -9.14
N MET A 3 -13.21 4.74 -8.83
CA MET A 3 -12.23 5.79 -9.15
C MET A 3 -11.07 5.22 -9.95
N VAL A 4 -10.64 5.96 -10.95
CA VAL A 4 -9.48 5.63 -11.78
C VAL A 4 -8.52 6.81 -11.78
N MET A 5 -7.25 6.52 -11.59
CA MET A 5 -6.17 7.47 -11.77
C MET A 5 -5.30 7.02 -12.94
N SER A 6 -5.07 7.87 -13.90
CA SER A 6 -4.28 7.57 -15.08
C SER A 6 -3.18 8.59 -15.32
N LYS A 7 -2.21 8.20 -16.14
CA LYS A 7 -1.22 9.15 -16.64
C LYS A 7 -1.85 10.06 -17.69
N PRO A 8 -1.37 11.31 -17.82
CA PRO A 8 -1.74 12.15 -18.94
C PRO A 8 -1.48 11.48 -20.29
N GLY A 9 -2.42 11.63 -21.23
CA GLY A 9 -2.28 11.03 -22.56
C GLY A 9 -2.96 9.69 -22.74
N LEU A 10 -3.62 9.12 -21.72
CA LEU A 10 -4.44 7.93 -21.91
C LEU A 10 -5.67 8.29 -22.78
N PRO A 11 -6.01 7.49 -23.82
CA PRO A 11 -7.20 7.71 -24.63
C PRO A 11 -8.47 7.73 -23.78
N ILE A 12 -9.39 8.66 -24.07
CA ILE A 12 -10.58 8.88 -23.26
C ILE A 12 -11.49 7.65 -23.17
N HIS A 13 -11.59 6.87 -24.25
CA HIS A 13 -12.37 5.63 -24.25
C HIS A 13 -11.79 4.57 -23.31
N THR A 14 -10.46 4.47 -23.20
CA THR A 14 -9.80 3.57 -22.26
C THR A 14 -10.03 4.02 -20.82
N LEU A 15 -9.98 5.33 -20.57
CA LEU A 15 -10.26 5.89 -19.25
C LEU A 15 -11.73 5.64 -18.84
N ALA A 16 -12.66 5.81 -19.78
CA ALA A 16 -14.08 5.53 -19.54
C ALA A 16 -14.34 4.06 -19.23
N SER A 17 -13.75 3.14 -20.01
CA SER A 17 -13.86 1.69 -19.76
C SER A 17 -13.30 1.31 -18.38
N GLN A 18 -12.13 1.81 -18.00
CA GLN A 18 -11.54 1.56 -16.69
C GLN A 18 -12.40 2.11 -15.55
N ALA A 19 -13.02 3.28 -15.74
CA ALA A 19 -13.92 3.87 -14.75
C ALA A 19 -15.20 3.05 -14.58
N GLU A 20 -15.76 2.53 -15.68
CA GLU A 20 -16.91 1.64 -15.67
C GLU A 20 -16.59 0.32 -14.97
N GLU A 21 -15.46 -0.32 -15.29
CA GLU A 21 -14.98 -1.53 -14.62
C GLU A 21 -14.81 -1.32 -13.11
N ALA A 22 -14.23 -0.19 -12.70
CA ALA A 22 -14.07 0.16 -11.29
C ALA A 22 -15.43 0.35 -10.60
N LEU A 23 -16.42 0.95 -11.29
CA LEU A 23 -17.77 1.13 -10.77
C LEU A 23 -18.49 -0.21 -10.61
N GLU A 24 -18.42 -1.09 -11.61
CA GLU A 24 -19.02 -2.43 -11.55
C GLU A 24 -18.40 -3.28 -10.45
N ALA A 25 -17.07 -3.24 -10.29
CA ALA A 25 -16.37 -3.89 -9.17
C ALA A 25 -16.87 -3.37 -7.81
N ALA A 26 -17.13 -2.07 -7.68
CA ALA A 26 -17.69 -1.50 -6.46
C ALA A 26 -19.14 -1.98 -6.20
N LYS A 27 -19.95 -2.11 -7.24
CA LYS A 27 -21.35 -2.59 -7.13
C LYS A 27 -21.44 -4.07 -6.79
N GLY A 28 -20.57 -4.91 -7.37
CA GLY A 28 -20.61 -6.37 -7.26
C GLY A 28 -20.46 -6.93 -5.83
N GLY A 29 -20.01 -6.14 -4.88
CA GLY A 29 -19.84 -6.55 -3.48
C GLY A 29 -20.71 -5.83 -2.46
N GLY A 30 -21.83 -5.27 -2.91
CA GLY A 30 -22.70 -4.41 -2.10
C GLY A 30 -22.51 -2.94 -2.43
N LYS A 31 -23.60 -2.19 -2.43
CA LYS A 31 -23.62 -0.79 -2.90
C LYS A 31 -22.82 0.19 -2.02
N ASN A 32 -22.30 -0.24 -0.87
CA ASN A 32 -21.60 0.59 0.10
C ASN A 32 -20.08 0.43 0.02
N SER A 33 -19.52 0.54 -1.18
CA SER A 33 -18.08 0.37 -1.39
C SER A 33 -17.48 1.34 -2.42
N LEU A 34 -16.17 1.48 -2.34
CA LEU A 34 -15.31 2.24 -3.25
C LEU A 34 -14.30 1.29 -3.90
N THR A 35 -14.08 1.43 -5.19
CA THR A 35 -12.94 0.78 -5.87
C THR A 35 -11.94 1.85 -6.31
N LEU A 36 -10.69 1.67 -5.92
CA LEU A 36 -9.56 2.53 -6.27
C LEU A 36 -8.30 1.68 -6.48
N PHE A 37 -7.57 1.91 -7.56
CA PHE A 37 -6.41 1.10 -7.97
C PHE A 37 -6.69 -0.41 -8.02
N GLY A 38 -7.89 -0.78 -8.48
CA GLY A 38 -8.31 -2.18 -8.55
C GLY A 38 -8.60 -2.83 -7.19
N GLN A 39 -8.58 -2.07 -6.10
CA GLN A 39 -8.91 -2.56 -4.76
C GLN A 39 -10.28 -2.04 -4.33
N ARG A 40 -11.15 -2.97 -3.96
CA ARG A 40 -12.46 -2.62 -3.41
C ARG A 40 -12.38 -2.52 -1.89
N ILE A 41 -12.95 -1.44 -1.35
CA ILE A 41 -13.01 -1.15 0.08
C ILE A 41 -14.44 -0.76 0.43
N ALA A 42 -14.96 -1.30 1.53
CA ALA A 42 -16.20 -0.81 2.10
C ALA A 42 -16.02 0.59 2.70
N TRP A 43 -17.02 1.45 2.58
CA TRP A 43 -16.94 2.81 3.12
C TRP A 43 -16.61 2.86 4.63
N PRO A 44 -17.13 1.94 5.48
CA PRO A 44 -16.74 1.91 6.88
C PRO A 44 -15.25 1.65 7.13
N ASP A 45 -14.54 0.99 6.18
CA ASP A 45 -13.12 0.68 6.30
C ASP A 45 -12.22 1.81 5.76
N TRP A 46 -12.79 2.78 5.06
CA TRP A 46 -12.05 3.89 4.47
C TRP A 46 -11.23 4.70 5.49
N PRO A 47 -11.73 5.02 6.70
CA PRO A 47 -10.94 5.73 7.70
C PRO A 47 -9.64 5.00 8.06
N THR A 48 -9.66 3.66 8.10
CA THR A 48 -8.46 2.86 8.38
C THR A 48 -7.42 2.99 7.24
N VAL A 49 -7.88 2.97 5.99
CA VAL A 49 -7.00 3.16 4.83
C VAL A 49 -6.43 4.57 4.79
N SER A 50 -7.25 5.57 5.07
CA SER A 50 -6.83 6.98 5.14
C SER A 50 -5.80 7.22 6.27
N ALA A 51 -5.99 6.62 7.43
CA ALA A 51 -5.03 6.67 8.53
C ALA A 51 -3.69 6.02 8.13
N ALA A 52 -3.73 4.86 7.48
CA ALA A 52 -2.53 4.19 6.98
C ALA A 52 -1.78 5.03 5.94
N GLN A 53 -2.49 5.78 5.10
CA GLN A 53 -1.88 6.73 4.17
C GLN A 53 -1.14 7.85 4.89
N SER A 54 -1.76 8.45 5.90
CA SER A 54 -1.14 9.51 6.69
C SER A 54 0.11 9.00 7.43
N GLU A 55 0.05 7.80 8.00
CA GLU A 55 1.21 7.16 8.62
C GLU A 55 2.34 6.90 7.62
N LEU A 56 2.00 6.40 6.43
CA LEU A 56 2.99 6.15 5.37
C LEU A 56 3.69 7.44 4.94
N GLU A 57 2.94 8.52 4.73
CA GLU A 57 3.48 9.82 4.35
C GLU A 57 4.40 10.38 5.44
N GLN A 58 4.01 10.27 6.69
CA GLN A 58 4.83 10.69 7.83
C GLN A 58 6.14 9.90 7.91
N LEU A 59 6.07 8.57 7.80
CA LEU A 59 7.26 7.71 7.81
C LEU A 59 8.16 7.95 6.60
N ALA A 60 7.57 8.18 5.42
CA ALA A 60 8.33 8.49 4.22
C ALA A 60 9.14 9.78 4.38
N ASN A 61 8.58 10.78 5.07
CA ASN A 61 9.28 12.02 5.38
C ASN A 61 10.33 11.85 6.49
N ASP A 62 9.96 11.20 7.61
CA ASP A 62 10.82 11.04 8.78
C ASP A 62 12.08 10.22 8.47
N TYR A 63 11.92 9.14 7.70
CA TYR A 63 13.01 8.21 7.37
C TYR A 63 13.51 8.33 5.93
N ARG A 64 13.01 9.28 5.16
CA ARG A 64 13.36 9.48 3.74
C ARG A 64 13.28 8.18 2.94
N LEU A 65 12.14 7.49 3.04
CA LEU A 65 11.94 6.22 2.39
C LEU A 65 12.10 6.35 0.87
N SER A 66 12.99 5.55 0.30
CA SER A 66 13.22 5.58 -1.14
C SER A 66 12.06 4.96 -1.91
N THR A 67 11.80 5.46 -3.10
CA THR A 67 10.80 4.91 -4.02
C THR A 67 11.03 3.42 -4.27
N SER A 68 12.28 3.00 -4.42
CA SER A 68 12.66 1.59 -4.59
C SER A 68 12.26 0.73 -3.39
N TYR A 69 12.42 1.24 -2.16
CA TYR A 69 11.95 0.56 -0.96
C TYR A 69 10.44 0.38 -0.97
N LEU A 70 9.70 1.46 -1.27
CA LEU A 70 8.24 1.46 -1.30
C LEU A 70 7.67 0.56 -2.41
N TYR A 71 8.28 0.53 -3.59
CA TYR A 71 7.89 -0.43 -4.64
C TYR A 71 8.06 -1.89 -4.17
N GLY A 72 9.10 -2.18 -3.42
CA GLY A 72 9.28 -3.51 -2.85
C GLY A 72 8.21 -3.91 -1.84
N LEU A 73 7.52 -2.96 -1.21
CA LEU A 73 6.35 -3.27 -0.37
C LEU A 73 5.18 -3.81 -1.20
N LEU A 74 5.02 -3.38 -2.46
CA LEU A 74 4.00 -3.94 -3.36
C LEU A 74 4.21 -5.43 -3.62
N ASP A 75 5.46 -5.86 -3.78
CA ASP A 75 5.78 -7.28 -3.95
C ASP A 75 5.49 -8.07 -2.66
N LEU A 76 5.77 -7.49 -1.50
CA LEU A 76 5.44 -8.11 -0.21
C LEU A 76 3.93 -8.21 0.02
N ILE A 77 3.15 -7.21 -0.41
CA ILE A 77 1.68 -7.28 -0.37
C ILE A 77 1.18 -8.43 -1.26
N ARG A 78 1.73 -8.57 -2.47
CA ARG A 78 1.38 -9.67 -3.38
C ARG A 78 1.67 -11.01 -2.74
N LEU A 79 2.83 -11.15 -2.11
CA LEU A 79 3.23 -12.36 -1.41
C LEU A 79 2.31 -12.66 -0.21
N ALA A 80 1.99 -11.65 0.61
CA ALA A 80 1.10 -11.78 1.76
C ALA A 80 -0.34 -12.14 1.38
N CYS A 81 -0.81 -11.72 0.19
CA CYS A 81 -2.14 -12.01 -0.32
C CYS A 81 -2.24 -13.39 -0.97
N GLY A 82 -1.13 -14.08 -1.23
CA GLY A 82 -1.13 -15.43 -1.81
C GLY A 82 -1.79 -16.43 -0.86
N THR A 83 -2.90 -17.04 -1.30
CA THR A 83 -3.60 -18.08 -0.55
C THR A 83 -3.05 -19.46 -0.92
N GLY A 84 -2.82 -20.32 0.09
CA GLY A 84 -2.39 -21.71 -0.12
C GLY A 84 -0.93 -21.89 -0.54
N ASN A 85 -0.13 -20.84 -0.63
CA ASN A 85 1.29 -20.94 -0.93
C ASN A 85 2.11 -20.83 0.38
N PRO A 86 2.97 -21.81 0.69
CA PRO A 86 3.89 -21.73 1.84
C PRO A 86 4.76 -20.48 1.84
N GLU A 87 5.08 -19.95 0.66
CA GLU A 87 5.83 -18.70 0.51
C GLU A 87 5.10 -17.47 1.07
N SER A 88 3.76 -17.52 1.19
CA SER A 88 3.01 -16.43 1.78
C SER A 88 3.38 -16.17 3.25
N ALA A 89 3.90 -17.16 3.98
CA ALA A 89 4.32 -17.01 5.37
C ALA A 89 5.63 -16.24 5.51
N ILE A 90 6.49 -16.22 4.49
CA ILE A 90 7.82 -15.60 4.56
C ILE A 90 7.83 -14.09 4.31
N TRP A 91 6.69 -13.47 3.98
CA TRP A 91 6.67 -12.04 3.71
C TRP A 91 7.15 -11.20 4.90
N ARG A 92 6.87 -11.63 6.14
CA ARG A 92 7.31 -10.93 7.35
C ARG A 92 8.84 -10.91 7.48
N SER A 93 9.48 -12.03 7.24
CA SER A 93 10.95 -12.14 7.28
C SER A 93 11.59 -11.29 6.17
N ARG A 94 11.02 -11.33 4.96
CA ARG A 94 11.48 -10.49 3.84
C ARG A 94 11.26 -9.00 4.12
N PHE A 95 10.13 -8.64 4.73
CA PHE A 95 9.86 -7.27 5.16
C PHE A 95 10.88 -6.79 6.19
N ALA A 96 11.13 -7.57 7.24
CA ALA A 96 12.09 -7.24 8.28
C ALA A 96 13.51 -7.07 7.72
N TYR A 97 13.96 -8.00 6.89
CA TYR A 97 15.26 -7.92 6.22
C TYR A 97 15.38 -6.69 5.32
N ARG A 98 14.38 -6.44 4.47
CA ARG A 98 14.36 -5.30 3.56
C ARG A 98 14.36 -3.97 4.30
N THR A 99 13.52 -3.85 5.33
CA THR A 99 13.42 -2.65 6.16
C THR A 99 14.74 -2.38 6.87
N ARG A 100 15.36 -3.39 7.46
CA ARG A 100 16.67 -3.26 8.09
C ARG A 100 17.72 -2.77 7.10
N ARG A 101 17.87 -3.44 5.97
CA ARG A 101 18.92 -3.16 4.99
C ARG A 101 18.76 -1.81 4.31
N TYR A 102 17.54 -1.44 3.91
CA TYR A 102 17.32 -0.25 3.09
C TYR A 102 17.03 1.03 3.89
N VAL A 103 16.59 0.90 5.13
CA VAL A 103 16.23 2.03 5.97
C VAL A 103 17.05 2.07 7.26
N VAL A 104 16.93 1.06 8.10
CA VAL A 104 17.48 1.06 9.47
C VAL A 104 19.01 1.14 9.49
N ASP A 105 19.70 0.40 8.65
CA ASP A 105 21.18 0.38 8.61
C ASP A 105 21.78 1.74 8.18
N LYS A 106 20.98 2.61 7.56
CA LYS A 106 21.40 3.97 7.18
C LYS A 106 21.24 4.99 8.32
N LEU A 107 20.56 4.61 9.39
CA LEU A 107 20.32 5.47 10.55
C LEU A 107 21.46 5.39 11.56
N LYS A 108 21.53 6.40 12.43
CA LYS A 108 22.45 6.37 13.58
C LYS A 108 22.10 5.20 14.50
N PHE A 109 23.09 4.59 15.12
CA PHE A 109 22.91 3.38 15.93
C PHE A 109 21.83 3.55 17.01
N ALA A 110 21.80 4.69 17.69
CA ALA A 110 20.82 4.97 18.76
C ALA A 110 19.36 5.05 18.27
N GLU A 111 19.13 5.30 16.98
CA GLU A 111 17.80 5.45 16.39
C GLU A 111 17.26 4.14 15.76
N ARG A 112 18.13 3.16 15.57
CA ARG A 112 17.82 1.95 14.79
C ARG A 112 16.71 1.11 15.39
N GLU A 113 16.75 0.86 16.69
CA GLU A 113 15.77 0.03 17.37
C GLU A 113 14.37 0.67 17.32
N THR A 114 14.27 1.95 17.64
CA THR A 114 13.02 2.71 17.59
C THR A 114 12.47 2.77 16.16
N ALA A 115 13.32 3.02 15.18
CA ALA A 115 12.91 3.06 13.78
C ALA A 115 12.41 1.70 13.29
N GLN A 116 13.12 0.61 13.62
CA GLN A 116 12.72 -0.73 13.25
C GLN A 116 11.36 -1.10 13.86
N ALA A 117 11.14 -0.83 15.13
CA ALA A 117 9.87 -1.08 15.80
C ALA A 117 8.73 -0.25 15.18
N ARG A 118 8.97 1.02 14.91
CA ARG A 118 7.98 1.93 14.31
C ARG A 118 7.60 1.51 12.90
N LEU A 119 8.57 1.17 12.05
CA LEU A 119 8.34 0.71 10.69
C LEU A 119 7.65 -0.65 10.67
N ALA A 120 8.05 -1.58 11.52
CA ALA A 120 7.42 -2.90 11.63
C ALA A 120 5.94 -2.78 12.07
N GLY A 121 5.66 -1.96 13.06
CA GLY A 121 4.29 -1.74 13.55
C GLY A 121 3.40 -1.03 12.52
N SER A 122 3.91 -0.01 11.86
CA SER A 122 3.13 0.81 10.91
C SER A 122 3.00 0.16 9.55
N LEU A 123 4.11 -0.08 8.85
CA LEU A 123 4.09 -0.63 7.49
C LEU A 123 3.82 -2.13 7.48
N GLY A 124 4.38 -2.87 8.43
CA GLY A 124 4.20 -4.32 8.52
C GLY A 124 2.83 -4.69 9.07
N GLU A 125 2.55 -4.41 10.34
CA GLU A 125 1.35 -4.90 11.00
C GLU A 125 0.08 -4.12 10.63
N ARG A 126 0.07 -2.79 10.79
CA ARG A 126 -1.10 -1.97 10.44
C ARG A 126 -1.29 -1.80 8.94
N GLY A 127 -0.21 -1.87 8.15
CA GLY A 127 -0.24 -1.81 6.70
C GLY A 127 -0.49 -3.19 6.07
N ILE A 128 0.58 -3.93 5.78
CA ILE A 128 0.53 -5.15 4.98
C ILE A 128 -0.32 -6.25 5.64
N ALA A 129 -0.13 -6.52 6.92
CA ALA A 129 -0.83 -7.60 7.62
C ALA A 129 -2.33 -7.33 7.74
N ARG A 130 -2.70 -6.10 8.14
CA ARG A 130 -4.10 -5.73 8.40
C ARG A 130 -4.87 -5.40 7.12
N LEU A 131 -4.31 -4.54 6.26
CA LEU A 131 -5.00 -4.04 5.06
C LEU A 131 -4.79 -4.94 3.84
N ARG A 132 -3.73 -5.76 3.84
CA ARG A 132 -3.41 -6.65 2.72
C ARG A 132 -3.44 -5.91 1.37
N GLY A 133 -4.23 -6.37 0.39
CA GLY A 133 -4.35 -5.75 -0.92
C GLY A 133 -4.76 -4.27 -0.88
N ALA A 134 -5.58 -3.87 0.07
CA ALA A 134 -6.02 -2.48 0.24
C ALA A 134 -4.86 -1.52 0.57
N TYR A 135 -3.75 -2.03 1.11
CA TYR A 135 -2.55 -1.21 1.38
C TYR A 135 -1.87 -0.69 0.11
N ARG A 136 -2.22 -1.21 -1.06
CA ARG A 136 -1.82 -0.63 -2.35
C ARG A 136 -2.31 0.80 -2.53
N ILE A 137 -3.45 1.16 -1.96
CA ILE A 137 -4.03 2.50 -2.11
C ILE A 137 -3.12 3.57 -1.51
N PRO A 138 -2.70 3.51 -0.23
CA PRO A 138 -1.72 4.43 0.32
C PRO A 138 -0.43 4.51 -0.50
N LEU A 139 0.11 3.38 -0.96
CA LEU A 139 1.34 3.34 -1.74
C LEU A 139 1.19 4.02 -3.10
N PHE A 140 0.14 3.70 -3.85
CA PHE A 140 -0.10 4.34 -5.15
C PHE A 140 -0.41 5.82 -5.01
N ASN A 141 -1.18 6.24 -4.02
CA ASN A 141 -1.41 7.66 -3.73
C ASN A 141 -0.10 8.39 -3.45
N HIS A 142 0.78 7.80 -2.65
CA HIS A 142 2.10 8.35 -2.40
C HIS A 142 2.91 8.51 -3.70
N PHE A 143 2.96 7.49 -4.56
CA PHE A 143 3.67 7.56 -5.83
C PHE A 143 3.10 8.62 -6.78
N TYR A 144 1.79 8.81 -6.80
CA TYR A 144 1.16 9.85 -7.63
C TYR A 144 1.43 11.26 -7.12
N LYS A 145 1.56 11.45 -5.81
CA LYS A 145 1.91 12.76 -5.21
C LYS A 145 3.37 13.15 -5.42
N GLN A 146 4.26 12.18 -5.59
CA GLN A 146 5.70 12.43 -5.80
C GLN A 146 6.05 12.78 -7.27
N ARG A 147 5.09 12.77 -8.17
CA ARG A 147 5.26 13.12 -9.59
C ARG A 147 4.94 14.56 -9.86
#